data_6961adbf8fd44629ff97ba36afe95e11
#
_entry.id   6961adbf8fd44629ff97ba36afe95e11
#
_cell.length_a   1.000
_cell.length_b   1.000
_cell.length_c   1.000
_cell.angle_alpha   90.00
_cell.angle_beta   90.00
_cell.angle_gamma   90.00
#
_symmetry.space_group_name_H-M   'P 1'
#
loop_
_entity.id
_entity.type
_entity.pdbx_description
1 polymer ?
#
loop_
_entity_poly.entity_id
_entity_poly.type
_entity_poly.pdbx_seq_one_letter_code
_entity_poly.pdbx_strand_id
1 'polypeptide(L)'
;VAGATIQFHGDESAADCVAVARTTGRPFMRAARIPAPPAAMPDLVNFAHTFSAAQAILLDAHVDGYGGGGKTFDWSRLPPNVPAHLVLSGGLTPANVSDGIAALRGRGYSLAVDVSSGVECQAEDGKLLKGIKDAGKIHQFVAAVRAADAQVLTAP
;
A
#
# COMPACT_ATOMS: atom_id res chain seq x y z
N VAL A 1 -7.34 -11.72 -17.55
CA VAL A 1 -6.56 -10.59 -18.06
C VAL A 1 -5.09 -10.99 -18.05
N ALA A 2 -4.39 -10.87 -19.19
CA ALA A 2 -2.96 -11.13 -19.25
C ALA A 2 -2.21 -10.15 -18.32
N GLY A 3 -1.21 -10.64 -17.57
CA GLY A 3 -0.42 -9.80 -16.66
C GLY A 3 -1.11 -9.38 -15.35
N ALA A 4 -2.30 -9.90 -15.04
CA ALA A 4 -2.95 -9.59 -13.77
C ALA A 4 -2.25 -10.25 -12.59
N THR A 5 -2.16 -9.55 -11.47
CA THR A 5 -1.75 -10.04 -10.16
C THR A 5 -2.99 -10.15 -9.26
N ILE A 6 -3.10 -11.23 -8.51
CA ILE A 6 -4.21 -11.43 -7.56
C ILE A 6 -3.86 -10.68 -6.27
N GLN A 7 -4.80 -9.95 -5.69
CA GLN A 7 -4.64 -9.35 -4.37
C GLN A 7 -5.54 -10.07 -3.36
N PHE A 8 -4.92 -10.73 -2.38
CA PHE A 8 -5.61 -11.30 -1.24
C PHE A 8 -5.67 -10.28 -0.09
N HIS A 9 -6.88 -9.95 0.34
CA HIS A 9 -7.12 -8.88 1.32
C HIS A 9 -8.01 -9.33 2.49
N GLY A 10 -8.39 -10.60 2.51
CA GLY A 10 -9.21 -11.23 3.57
C GLY A 10 -8.37 -11.96 4.61
N ASP A 11 -8.85 -13.13 5.01
CA ASP A 11 -8.21 -13.97 6.02
C ASP A 11 -7.68 -15.29 5.41
N GLU A 12 -7.38 -15.25 4.09
CA GLU A 12 -6.88 -16.40 3.35
C GLU A 12 -5.54 -16.87 3.94
N SER A 13 -5.38 -18.19 4.08
CA SER A 13 -4.11 -18.77 4.51
C SER A 13 -3.05 -18.71 3.40
N ALA A 14 -1.78 -18.84 3.75
CA ALA A 14 -0.70 -18.93 2.77
C ALA A 14 -0.89 -20.11 1.81
N ALA A 15 -1.41 -21.22 2.29
CA ALA A 15 -1.71 -22.40 1.49
C ALA A 15 -2.82 -22.12 0.46
N ASP A 16 -3.89 -21.43 0.86
CA ASP A 16 -4.99 -21.04 -0.04
C ASP A 16 -4.50 -20.08 -1.12
N CYS A 17 -3.71 -19.06 -0.74
CA CYS A 17 -3.13 -18.12 -1.68
C CYS A 17 -2.27 -18.81 -2.74
N VAL A 18 -1.42 -19.76 -2.32
CA VAL A 18 -0.57 -20.53 -3.22
C VAL A 18 -1.41 -21.45 -4.12
N ALA A 19 -2.45 -22.08 -3.59
CA ALA A 19 -3.35 -22.96 -4.36
C ALA A 19 -4.06 -22.19 -5.47
N VAL A 20 -4.61 -21.02 -5.15
CA VAL A 20 -5.27 -20.14 -6.14
C VAL A 20 -4.26 -19.64 -7.18
N ALA A 21 -3.08 -19.20 -6.74
CA ALA A 21 -2.02 -18.73 -7.65
C ALA A 21 -1.61 -19.81 -8.66
N ARG A 22 -1.44 -21.05 -8.19
CA ARG A 22 -1.12 -22.20 -9.05
C ARG A 22 -2.24 -22.53 -10.03
N THR A 23 -3.49 -22.57 -9.58
CA THR A 23 -4.66 -22.87 -10.40
C THR A 23 -4.87 -21.85 -11.49
N THR A 24 -4.63 -20.57 -11.19
CA THR A 24 -4.84 -19.46 -12.13
C THR A 24 -3.62 -19.14 -13.00
N GLY A 25 -2.45 -19.66 -12.63
CA GLY A 25 -1.18 -19.29 -13.26
C GLY A 25 -0.83 -17.80 -13.05
N ARG A 26 -1.27 -17.19 -11.92
CA ARG A 26 -1.09 -15.77 -11.64
C ARG A 26 -0.26 -15.54 -10.37
N PRO A 27 0.65 -14.55 -10.37
CA PRO A 27 1.28 -14.11 -9.15
C PRO A 27 0.25 -13.47 -8.22
N PHE A 28 0.59 -13.35 -6.93
CA PHE A 28 -0.29 -12.69 -5.97
C PHE A 28 0.46 -11.72 -5.05
N MET A 29 -0.28 -10.75 -4.53
CA MET A 29 0.09 -9.90 -3.42
C MET A 29 -0.77 -10.26 -2.21
N ARG A 30 -0.21 -10.08 -1.02
CA ARG A 30 -0.91 -10.29 0.26
C ARG A 30 -1.01 -8.98 1.03
N ALA A 31 -2.23 -8.57 1.38
CA ALA A 31 -2.43 -7.40 2.21
C ALA A 31 -2.19 -7.73 3.69
N ALA A 32 -1.35 -6.93 4.34
CA ALA A 32 -1.19 -6.86 5.78
C ALA A 32 -1.99 -5.66 6.28
N ARG A 33 -3.02 -5.91 7.09
CA ARG A 33 -3.83 -4.85 7.70
C ARG A 33 -3.06 -4.23 8.87
N ILE A 34 -2.77 -2.94 8.78
CA ILE A 34 -2.04 -2.19 9.79
C ILE A 34 -3.06 -1.45 10.66
N PRO A 35 -3.27 -1.86 11.91
CA PRO A 35 -4.28 -1.27 12.76
C PRO A 35 -3.87 0.12 13.24
N ALA A 36 -4.87 0.97 13.47
CA ALA A 36 -4.65 2.25 14.13
C ALA A 36 -4.27 2.06 15.61
N PRO A 37 -3.48 2.97 16.21
CA PRO A 37 -3.26 3.00 17.64
C PRO A 37 -4.59 3.07 18.42
N PRO A 38 -4.68 2.44 19.61
CA PRO A 38 -3.60 1.82 20.39
C PRO A 38 -3.30 0.35 20.05
N ALA A 39 -3.92 -0.22 19.02
CA ALA A 39 -3.72 -1.64 18.70
C ALA A 39 -2.25 -1.95 18.35
N ALA A 40 -1.81 -3.14 18.70
CA ALA A 40 -0.45 -3.59 18.45
C ALA A 40 -0.21 -3.78 16.94
N MET A 41 1.01 -3.45 16.50
CA MET A 41 1.45 -3.77 15.14
C MET A 41 1.56 -5.29 14.94
N PRO A 42 1.13 -5.82 13.80
CA PRO A 42 1.42 -7.20 13.45
C PRO A 42 2.92 -7.39 13.28
N ASP A 43 3.39 -8.61 13.56
CA ASP A 43 4.77 -9.00 13.24
C ASP A 43 4.94 -9.14 11.72
N LEU A 44 5.31 -8.04 11.07
CA LEU A 44 5.45 -7.97 9.61
C LEU A 44 6.61 -8.83 9.08
N VAL A 45 7.64 -9.07 9.89
CA VAL A 45 8.75 -9.93 9.50
C VAL A 45 8.27 -11.37 9.40
N ASN A 46 7.59 -11.86 10.43
CA ASN A 46 6.99 -13.19 10.42
C ASN A 46 5.87 -13.32 9.37
N PHE A 47 5.08 -12.26 9.18
CA PHE A 47 4.06 -12.22 8.13
C PHE A 47 4.68 -12.37 6.74
N ALA A 48 5.76 -11.64 6.43
CA ALA A 48 6.47 -11.75 5.17
C ALA A 48 7.07 -13.15 4.95
N HIS A 49 7.61 -13.78 6.00
CA HIS A 49 8.07 -15.17 5.92
C HIS A 49 6.92 -16.14 5.63
N THR A 50 5.79 -15.99 6.32
CA THR A 50 4.60 -16.83 6.13
C THR A 50 4.08 -16.76 4.70
N PHE A 51 4.07 -15.56 4.12
CA PHE A 51 3.61 -15.31 2.75
C PHE A 51 4.76 -15.11 1.76
N SER A 52 5.88 -15.80 1.96
CA SER A 52 7.08 -15.66 1.13
C SER A 52 6.89 -15.98 -0.37
N ALA A 53 5.82 -16.68 -0.73
CA ALA A 53 5.42 -16.90 -2.13
C ALA A 53 4.69 -15.71 -2.75
N ALA A 54 4.32 -14.69 -1.98
CA ALA A 54 3.72 -13.46 -2.49
C ALA A 54 4.75 -12.63 -3.26
N GLN A 55 4.34 -12.04 -4.37
CA GLN A 55 5.18 -11.11 -5.14
C GLN A 55 5.48 -9.84 -4.34
N ALA A 56 4.53 -9.40 -3.49
CA ALA A 56 4.68 -8.25 -2.62
C ALA A 56 3.72 -8.34 -1.43
N ILE A 57 4.06 -7.64 -0.35
CA ILE A 57 3.18 -7.38 0.80
C ILE A 57 2.63 -5.97 0.68
N LEU A 58 1.30 -5.85 0.60
CA LEU A 58 0.60 -4.58 0.60
C LEU A 58 0.32 -4.17 2.05
N LEU A 59 0.83 -3.02 2.45
CA LEU A 59 0.64 -2.44 3.79
C LEU A 59 -0.61 -1.56 3.73
N ASP A 60 -1.74 -2.06 4.19
CA ASP A 60 -3.00 -1.33 4.17
C ASP A 60 -3.33 -0.74 5.54
N ALA A 61 -3.43 0.59 5.60
CA ALA A 61 -3.88 1.28 6.81
C ALA A 61 -5.34 0.92 7.09
N HIS A 62 -5.57 0.09 8.10
CA HIS A 62 -6.93 -0.21 8.54
C HIS A 62 -7.48 0.97 9.35
N VAL A 63 -8.34 1.75 8.72
CA VAL A 63 -9.12 2.80 9.38
C VAL A 63 -10.53 2.27 9.53
N ASP A 64 -11.01 2.17 10.77
CA ASP A 64 -12.41 1.85 11.07
C ASP A 64 -13.32 2.89 10.39
N GLY A 65 -14.20 2.40 9.50
CA GLY A 65 -15.07 3.24 8.70
C GLY A 65 -14.59 3.35 7.24
N TYR A 66 -15.49 3.07 6.33
CA TYR A 66 -15.26 3.09 4.89
C TYR A 66 -14.55 4.37 4.43
N GLY A 67 -13.39 4.18 3.84
CA GLY A 67 -12.41 5.10 3.33
C GLY A 67 -12.85 6.51 2.97
N GLY A 68 -11.98 7.46 3.28
CA GLY A 68 -12.08 8.86 2.85
C GLY A 68 -11.48 9.86 3.83
N GLY A 69 -11.04 9.43 5.01
CA GLY A 69 -10.52 10.35 6.02
C GLY A 69 -9.06 10.81 5.86
N GLY A 70 -8.36 10.37 4.80
CA GLY A 70 -6.96 10.77 4.58
C GLY A 70 -6.01 10.40 5.75
N LYS A 71 -6.45 9.53 6.66
CA LYS A 71 -5.64 9.13 7.81
C LYS A 71 -4.71 8.00 7.39
N THR A 72 -3.43 8.29 7.39
CA THR A 72 -2.38 7.28 7.30
C THR A 72 -2.14 6.68 8.68
N PHE A 73 -1.61 5.46 8.74
CA PHE A 73 -1.03 4.97 9.98
C PHE A 73 0.34 5.65 10.22
N ASP A 74 0.83 5.55 11.43
CA ASP A 74 2.17 6.02 11.76
C ASP A 74 3.23 5.11 11.12
N TRP A 75 3.80 5.54 10.01
CA TRP A 75 4.80 4.79 9.23
C TRP A 75 6.07 4.49 10.02
N SER A 76 6.39 5.28 11.05
CA SER A 76 7.57 5.06 11.90
C SER A 76 7.50 3.74 12.68
N ARG A 77 6.28 3.23 12.91
CA ARG A 77 6.03 1.98 13.63
C ARG A 77 6.40 0.72 12.84
N LEU A 78 6.62 0.83 11.53
CA LEU A 78 7.00 -0.31 10.71
C LEU A 78 8.41 -0.77 11.06
N PRO A 79 8.65 -2.10 11.19
CA PRO A 79 9.97 -2.61 11.47
C PRO A 79 10.93 -2.33 10.30
N PRO A 80 12.23 -2.16 10.54
CA PRO A 80 13.24 -2.21 9.50
C PRO A 80 13.38 -3.65 8.97
N ASN A 81 13.91 -3.80 7.75
CA ASN A 81 14.31 -5.10 7.19
C ASN A 81 13.19 -6.13 7.04
N VAL A 82 12.01 -5.72 6.58
CA VAL A 82 10.94 -6.65 6.19
C VAL A 82 11.40 -7.43 4.94
N PRO A 83 11.45 -8.77 4.97
CA PRO A 83 12.01 -9.56 3.86
C PRO A 83 10.98 -9.74 2.72
N ALA A 84 10.51 -8.64 2.15
CA ALA A 84 9.53 -8.59 1.07
C ALA A 84 9.64 -7.32 0.23
N HIS A 85 9.09 -7.36 -0.98
CA HIS A 85 8.72 -6.15 -1.71
C HIS A 85 7.49 -5.55 -1.04
N LEU A 86 7.50 -4.25 -0.75
CA LEU A 86 6.42 -3.56 -0.05
C LEU A 86 5.60 -2.71 -1.01
N VAL A 87 4.29 -2.68 -0.78
CA VAL A 87 3.37 -1.72 -1.42
C VAL A 87 2.69 -0.93 -0.32
N LEU A 88 2.97 0.36 -0.22
CA LEU A 88 2.29 1.24 0.74
C LEU A 88 0.92 1.63 0.20
N SER A 89 -0.11 1.37 0.97
CA SER A 89 -1.51 1.70 0.67
C SER A 89 -2.20 2.29 1.90
N GLY A 90 -3.46 2.69 1.73
CA GLY A 90 -4.30 3.23 2.80
C GLY A 90 -4.02 4.72 3.10
N GLY A 91 -5.01 5.56 2.87
CA GLY A 91 -4.96 7.00 3.16
C GLY A 91 -3.96 7.84 2.37
N LEU A 92 -3.33 7.29 1.34
CA LEU A 92 -2.41 8.04 0.50
C LEU A 92 -3.14 9.09 -0.34
N THR A 93 -2.47 10.23 -0.51
CA THR A 93 -2.91 11.38 -1.31
C THR A 93 -1.70 11.99 -2.01
N PRO A 94 -1.90 12.89 -2.99
CA PRO A 94 -0.79 13.66 -3.57
C PRO A 94 0.04 14.43 -2.53
N ALA A 95 -0.59 14.85 -1.42
CA ALA A 95 0.05 15.68 -0.41
C ALA A 95 0.96 14.91 0.57
N ASN A 96 0.74 13.59 0.75
CA ASN A 96 1.45 12.80 1.77
C ASN A 96 2.26 11.62 1.23
N VAL A 97 2.12 11.27 -0.04
CA VAL A 97 2.79 10.10 -0.61
C VAL A 97 4.32 10.20 -0.55
N SER A 98 4.88 11.39 -0.72
CA SER A 98 6.34 11.62 -0.62
C SER A 98 6.86 11.31 0.78
N ASP A 99 6.13 11.70 1.82
CA ASP A 99 6.50 11.41 3.22
C ASP A 99 6.43 9.92 3.51
N GLY A 100 5.39 9.23 2.99
CA GLY A 100 5.27 7.78 3.10
C GLY A 100 6.44 7.04 2.42
N ILE A 101 6.83 7.48 1.22
CA ILE A 101 7.99 6.93 0.50
C ILE A 101 9.27 7.16 1.32
N ALA A 102 9.50 8.37 1.83
CA ALA A 102 10.68 8.68 2.63
C ALA A 102 10.76 7.84 3.91
N ALA A 103 9.62 7.63 4.59
CA ALA A 103 9.55 6.86 5.83
C ALA A 103 9.78 5.36 5.63
N LEU A 104 9.39 4.78 4.48
CA LEU A 104 9.43 3.34 4.23
C LEU A 104 10.59 2.89 3.33
N ARG A 105 11.25 3.81 2.67
CA ARG A 105 12.38 3.50 1.80
C ARG A 105 13.47 2.77 2.58
N GLY A 106 13.92 1.63 2.03
CA GLY A 106 14.91 0.78 2.68
C GLY A 106 14.38 -0.15 3.77
N ARG A 107 13.07 -0.16 4.05
CA ARG A 107 12.49 -1.09 5.03
C ARG A 107 12.13 -2.47 4.46
N GLY A 108 12.13 -2.62 3.14
CA GLY A 108 11.94 -3.87 2.41
C GLY A 108 12.88 -3.96 1.21
N TYR A 109 12.72 -4.98 0.38
CA TYR A 109 13.53 -5.16 -0.84
C TYR A 109 13.31 -4.04 -1.87
N SER A 110 12.08 -3.57 -1.98
CA SER A 110 11.68 -2.42 -2.78
C SER A 110 10.39 -1.84 -2.22
N LEU A 111 10.02 -0.65 -2.67
CA LEU A 111 8.79 0.03 -2.28
C LEU A 111 8.02 0.47 -3.52
N ALA A 112 6.74 0.15 -3.57
CA ALA A 112 5.75 0.73 -4.47
C ALA A 112 4.65 1.43 -3.65
N VAL A 113 3.79 2.19 -4.30
CA VAL A 113 2.66 2.87 -3.68
C VAL A 113 1.37 2.56 -4.42
N ASP A 114 0.28 2.44 -3.68
CA ASP A 114 -1.07 2.22 -4.19
C ASP A 114 -2.01 3.30 -3.65
N VAL A 115 -2.86 3.87 -4.51
CA VAL A 115 -3.80 4.91 -4.13
C VAL A 115 -5.19 4.62 -4.69
N SER A 116 -6.20 4.80 -3.86
CA SER A 116 -7.60 4.66 -4.28
C SER A 116 -8.37 5.97 -4.03
N SER A 117 -8.90 6.17 -2.83
CA SER A 117 -9.76 7.30 -2.50
C SER A 117 -9.05 8.67 -2.50
N GLY A 118 -7.74 8.69 -2.24
CA GLY A 118 -6.97 9.94 -2.22
C GLY A 118 -6.87 10.69 -3.54
N VAL A 119 -7.28 10.05 -4.65
CA VAL A 119 -7.36 10.67 -5.97
C VAL A 119 -8.80 10.69 -6.51
N GLU A 120 -9.80 10.58 -5.65
CA GLU A 120 -11.22 10.71 -6.03
C GLU A 120 -11.64 12.18 -6.12
N CYS A 121 -12.63 12.43 -7.00
CA CYS A 121 -13.28 13.72 -7.13
C CYS A 121 -14.00 14.08 -5.83
N GLN A 122 -14.20 15.38 -5.62
CA GLN A 122 -15.05 15.92 -4.57
C GLN A 122 -16.27 16.60 -5.18
N ALA A 123 -17.42 16.42 -4.56
CA ALA A 123 -18.62 17.18 -4.85
C ALA A 123 -18.47 18.63 -4.32
N GLU A 124 -19.39 19.52 -4.69
CA GLU A 124 -19.40 20.91 -4.23
C GLU A 124 -19.49 21.04 -2.71
N ASP A 125 -20.12 20.07 -2.03
CA ASP A 125 -20.22 20.00 -0.56
C ASP A 125 -18.96 19.42 0.11
N GLY A 126 -17.88 19.14 -0.66
CA GLY A 126 -16.62 18.60 -0.20
C GLY A 126 -16.60 17.08 0.01
N LYS A 127 -17.71 16.38 -0.20
CA LYS A 127 -17.74 14.91 -0.08
C LYS A 127 -17.04 14.22 -1.24
N LEU A 128 -16.34 13.13 -0.96
CA LEU A 128 -15.74 12.31 -2.00
C LEU A 128 -16.81 11.63 -2.86
N LEU A 129 -16.67 11.73 -4.15
CA LEU A 129 -17.44 10.99 -5.14
C LEU A 129 -16.79 9.61 -5.32
N LYS A 130 -17.22 8.66 -4.47
CA LYS A 130 -16.63 7.32 -4.40
C LYS A 130 -16.58 6.62 -5.76
N GLY A 131 -15.39 6.18 -6.14
CA GLY A 131 -15.14 5.48 -7.40
C GLY A 131 -14.87 6.42 -8.59
N ILE A 132 -15.14 7.72 -8.48
CA ILE A 132 -14.90 8.70 -9.56
C ILE A 132 -13.54 9.35 -9.33
N LYS A 133 -12.58 9.06 -10.22
CA LYS A 133 -11.20 9.54 -10.09
C LYS A 133 -11.01 10.90 -10.73
N ASP A 134 -10.22 11.75 -10.08
CA ASP A 134 -9.81 13.07 -10.55
C ASP A 134 -8.47 12.97 -11.30
N ALA A 135 -8.47 13.28 -12.59
CA ALA A 135 -7.27 13.22 -13.42
C ALA A 135 -6.15 14.15 -12.91
N GLY A 136 -6.50 15.33 -12.41
CA GLY A 136 -5.54 16.29 -11.83
C GLY A 136 -4.86 15.72 -10.59
N LYS A 137 -5.64 15.13 -9.68
CA LYS A 137 -5.09 14.45 -8.48
C LYS A 137 -4.22 13.25 -8.84
N ILE A 138 -4.58 12.47 -9.87
CA ILE A 138 -3.74 11.36 -10.36
C ILE A 138 -2.40 11.91 -10.85
N HIS A 139 -2.40 12.95 -11.68
CA HIS A 139 -1.17 13.56 -12.18
C HIS A 139 -0.31 14.13 -11.04
N GLN A 140 -0.92 14.81 -10.07
CA GLN A 140 -0.22 15.32 -8.88
C GLN A 140 0.39 14.18 -8.05
N PHE A 141 -0.35 13.08 -7.85
CA PHE A 141 0.15 11.90 -7.13
C PHE A 141 1.39 11.30 -7.83
N VAL A 142 1.30 11.06 -9.12
CA VAL A 142 2.43 10.53 -9.92
C VAL A 142 3.63 11.48 -9.90
N ALA A 143 3.39 12.80 -9.99
CA ALA A 143 4.45 13.80 -9.90
C ALA A 143 5.16 13.77 -8.54
N ALA A 144 4.39 13.66 -7.43
CA ALA A 144 4.94 13.56 -6.08
C ALA A 144 5.79 12.29 -5.90
N VAL A 145 5.33 11.15 -6.42
CA VAL A 145 6.10 9.89 -6.40
C VAL A 145 7.41 10.04 -7.16
N ARG A 146 7.39 10.59 -8.37
CA ARG A 146 8.59 10.80 -9.18
C ARG A 146 9.58 11.77 -8.52
N ALA A 147 9.09 12.83 -7.88
CA ALA A 147 9.92 13.76 -7.13
C ALA A 147 10.62 13.09 -5.95
N ALA A 148 9.90 12.24 -5.20
CA ALA A 148 10.49 11.47 -4.11
C ALA A 148 11.56 10.48 -4.59
N ASP A 149 11.38 9.86 -5.78
CA ASP A 149 12.39 8.98 -6.36
C ASP A 149 13.64 9.73 -6.83
N ALA A 150 13.47 10.91 -7.44
CA ALA A 150 14.58 11.73 -7.91
C ALA A 150 15.50 12.22 -6.78
N GLN A 151 14.98 12.49 -5.59
CA GLN A 151 15.74 12.92 -4.42
C GLN A 151 16.79 11.88 -3.97
N VAL A 152 16.61 10.61 -4.29
CA VAL A 152 17.55 9.52 -3.95
C VAL A 152 18.76 9.49 -4.85
N LEU A 153 18.61 9.89 -6.11
CA LEU A 153 19.71 9.91 -7.08
C LEU A 153 20.69 11.07 -6.84
N THR A 154 20.32 12.02 -5.98
CA THR A 154 21.12 13.22 -5.68
C THR A 154 21.67 13.25 -4.25
N ALA A 155 21.40 12.25 -3.42
CA ALA A 155 22.00 12.13 -2.10
C ALA A 155 23.47 11.64 -2.25
N PRO A 156 24.43 12.32 -1.63
CA PRO A 156 25.86 12.01 -1.74
C PRO A 156 26.22 10.65 -1.14
#